data_fc60d44ca8cfcc277663dcf56b096b37
#
_entry.id   fc60d44ca8cfcc277663dcf56b096b37
#
_cell.length_a   1.000
_cell.length_b   1.000
_cell.length_c   1.000
_cell.angle_alpha   90.00
_cell.angle_beta   90.00
_cell.angle_gamma   90.00
#
_symmetry.space_group_name_H-M   'P 1'
#
loop_
_entity.id
_entity.type
_entity.pdbx_description
1 polymer ?
#
loop_
_entity_poly.entity_id
_entity_poly.type
_entity_poly.pdbx_seq_one_letter_code
_entity_poly.pdbx_strand_id
1 'polypeptide(L)'
;MKRLLCLALLLAAGARAEDDAAKYLQFVEENTGSCVQRNGVQIQVRNTHPTRRIKVWLDRSQAGVGTGDRSRSELAPGAEPEALGCSRGDAGKQEWRVVRAVFVD
;
A
#
# COMPACT_ATOMS: atom_id res chain seq x y z
N MET A 1 15.31 37.03 -1.29
CA MET A 1 14.03 36.42 -1.56
C MET A 1 14.12 35.11 -2.35
N LYS A 2 14.86 35.11 -3.46
CA LYS A 2 15.02 33.88 -4.24
C LYS A 2 15.66 32.74 -3.46
N ARG A 3 16.58 33.08 -2.57
CA ARG A 3 17.26 32.08 -1.75
C ARG A 3 16.33 31.36 -0.77
N LEU A 4 15.36 32.10 -0.22
CA LEU A 4 14.38 31.51 0.68
C LEU A 4 13.47 30.52 -0.04
N LEU A 5 13.11 30.80 -1.27
CA LEU A 5 12.31 29.89 -2.09
C LEU A 5 13.06 28.58 -2.36
N CYS A 6 14.37 28.67 -2.62
CA CYS A 6 15.18 27.47 -2.84
C CYS A 6 15.23 26.59 -1.60
N LEU A 7 15.38 27.17 -0.40
CA LEU A 7 15.38 26.42 0.84
C LEU A 7 14.05 25.73 1.08
N ALA A 8 12.94 26.43 0.80
CA ALA A 8 11.62 25.82 0.94
C ALA A 8 11.44 24.62 0.00
N LEU A 9 11.95 24.72 -1.21
CA LEU A 9 11.90 23.61 -2.17
C LEU A 9 12.68 22.40 -1.67
N LEU A 10 13.87 22.61 -1.09
CA LEU A 10 14.67 21.51 -0.56
C LEU A 10 13.96 20.79 0.58
N LEU A 11 13.33 21.54 1.48
CA LEU A 11 12.57 20.92 2.57
C LEU A 11 11.38 20.12 2.03
N ALA A 12 10.70 20.63 1.03
CA ALA A 12 9.59 19.91 0.41
C ALA A 12 10.06 18.61 -0.25
N ALA A 13 11.22 18.64 -0.89
CA ALA A 13 11.78 17.43 -1.51
C ALA A 13 12.09 16.36 -0.46
N GLY A 14 12.64 16.74 0.70
CA GLY A 14 12.90 15.80 1.77
C GLY A 14 11.63 15.18 2.33
N ALA A 15 10.57 15.97 2.48
CA ALA A 15 9.29 15.48 2.99
C ALA A 15 8.61 14.49 2.03
N ARG A 16 8.91 14.58 0.74
CA ARG A 16 8.28 13.71 -0.27
C ARG A 16 8.88 12.31 -0.36
N ALA A 17 9.97 12.02 0.36
CA ALA A 17 10.63 10.72 0.23
C ALA A 17 9.69 9.56 0.54
N GLU A 18 8.88 9.65 1.60
CA GLU A 18 7.92 8.61 1.93
C GLU A 18 6.73 8.61 0.96
N ASP A 19 6.24 9.79 0.58
CA ASP A 19 5.15 9.90 -0.39
C ASP A 19 5.53 9.31 -1.73
N ASP A 20 6.78 9.46 -2.14
CA ASP A 20 7.27 8.90 -3.39
C ASP A 20 7.23 7.37 -3.35
N ALA A 21 7.59 6.75 -2.24
CA ALA A 21 7.49 5.30 -2.11
C ALA A 21 6.04 4.84 -2.25
N ALA A 22 5.11 5.52 -1.60
CA ALA A 22 3.70 5.16 -1.66
C ALA A 22 3.13 5.22 -3.08
N LYS A 23 3.65 6.10 -3.92
CA LYS A 23 3.19 6.24 -5.31
C LYS A 23 3.45 4.99 -6.14
N TYR A 24 4.39 4.17 -5.76
CA TYR A 24 4.74 2.95 -6.48
C TYR A 24 3.98 1.73 -5.98
N LEU A 25 3.16 1.89 -4.96
CA LEU A 25 2.32 0.80 -4.47
C LEU A 25 1.02 0.77 -5.26
N GLN A 26 0.65 -0.43 -5.69
CA GLN A 26 -0.57 -0.64 -6.45
C GLN A 26 -1.34 -1.78 -5.83
N PHE A 27 -2.62 -1.53 -5.52
CA PHE A 27 -3.53 -2.60 -5.15
C PHE A 27 -4.08 -3.22 -6.42
N VAL A 28 -4.10 -4.54 -6.47
CA VAL A 28 -4.66 -5.29 -7.60
C VAL A 28 -5.69 -6.26 -7.08
N GLU A 29 -6.61 -6.66 -7.96
CA GLU A 29 -7.68 -7.58 -7.63
C GLU A 29 -7.54 -8.83 -8.46
N GLU A 30 -7.78 -9.98 -7.84
CA GLU A 30 -7.73 -11.25 -8.51
C GLU A 30 -8.94 -12.09 -8.15
N ASN A 31 -9.54 -12.72 -9.15
CA ASN A 31 -10.67 -13.61 -8.92
C ASN A 31 -10.15 -14.97 -8.47
N THR A 32 -10.24 -15.25 -7.18
CA THR A 32 -9.93 -16.55 -6.64
C THR A 32 -11.21 -17.24 -6.20
N GLY A 33 -11.25 -18.57 -6.26
CA GLY A 33 -12.46 -19.33 -5.95
C GLY A 33 -13.04 -19.01 -4.59
N SER A 34 -12.18 -18.93 -3.56
CA SER A 34 -12.63 -18.65 -2.19
C SER A 34 -13.23 -17.25 -2.05
N CYS A 35 -12.63 -16.26 -2.70
CA CYS A 35 -13.13 -14.88 -2.63
C CYS A 35 -14.39 -14.70 -3.47
N VAL A 36 -14.45 -15.35 -4.64
CA VAL A 36 -15.64 -15.29 -5.51
C VAL A 36 -16.87 -15.89 -4.82
N GLN A 37 -16.68 -16.96 -4.03
CA GLN A 37 -17.76 -17.55 -3.25
C GLN A 37 -18.35 -16.60 -2.22
N ARG A 38 -17.59 -15.56 -1.84
CA ARG A 38 -18.04 -14.52 -0.91
C ARG A 38 -18.50 -13.27 -1.64
N ASN A 39 -18.69 -13.35 -2.95
CA ASN A 39 -19.06 -12.21 -3.80
C ASN A 39 -18.01 -11.10 -3.79
N GLY A 40 -16.74 -11.48 -3.75
CA GLY A 40 -15.62 -10.55 -3.73
C GLY A 40 -14.47 -11.01 -4.58
N VAL A 41 -13.35 -10.31 -4.43
CA VAL A 41 -12.10 -10.62 -5.11
C VAL A 41 -10.98 -10.66 -4.08
N GLN A 42 -9.86 -11.27 -4.43
CA GLN A 42 -8.68 -11.21 -3.59
C GLN A 42 -7.96 -9.89 -3.82
N ILE A 43 -7.70 -9.16 -2.75
CA ILE A 43 -6.94 -7.90 -2.82
C ILE A 43 -5.47 -8.24 -2.62
N GLN A 44 -4.64 -7.68 -3.46
CA GLN A 44 -3.19 -7.85 -3.42
C GLN A 44 -2.51 -6.50 -3.51
N VAL A 45 -1.27 -6.43 -3.10
CA VAL A 45 -0.47 -5.20 -3.21
C VAL A 45 0.86 -5.54 -3.87
N ARG A 46 1.36 -4.65 -4.72
CA ARG A 46 2.65 -4.84 -5.37
C ARG A 46 3.42 -3.54 -5.45
N ASN A 47 4.73 -3.67 -5.61
CA ASN A 47 5.65 -2.58 -5.80
C ASN A 47 5.93 -2.42 -7.29
N THR A 48 5.54 -1.28 -7.86
CA THR A 48 5.74 -1.00 -9.28
C THR A 48 7.05 -0.26 -9.58
N HIS A 49 7.87 0.00 -8.55
CA HIS A 49 9.15 0.65 -8.79
C HIS A 49 10.07 -0.29 -9.59
N PRO A 50 10.83 0.23 -10.56
CA PRO A 50 11.67 -0.64 -11.40
C PRO A 50 12.86 -1.26 -10.68
N THR A 51 13.38 -0.64 -9.62
CA THR A 51 14.63 -1.09 -9.02
C THR A 51 14.65 -1.10 -7.49
N ARG A 52 13.76 -0.40 -6.82
CA ARG A 52 13.87 -0.18 -5.37
C ARG A 52 12.83 -0.98 -4.58
N ARG A 53 13.27 -1.55 -3.47
CA ARG A 53 12.41 -2.26 -2.53
C ARG A 53 11.64 -1.27 -1.67
N ILE A 54 10.39 -1.60 -1.35
CA ILE A 54 9.54 -0.75 -0.51
C ILE A 54 9.08 -1.54 0.71
N LYS A 55 9.22 -0.93 1.88
CA LYS A 55 8.59 -1.44 3.09
C LYS A 55 7.30 -0.67 3.31
N VAL A 56 6.21 -1.40 3.52
CA VAL A 56 4.87 -0.82 3.63
C VAL A 56 4.18 -1.29 4.90
N TRP A 57 3.47 -0.37 5.53
CA TRP A 57 2.57 -0.66 6.66
C TRP A 57 1.15 -0.44 6.18
N LEU A 58 0.30 -1.44 6.43
CA LEU A 58 -1.08 -1.44 5.98
C LEU A 58 -2.02 -1.63 7.16
N ASP A 59 -3.11 -0.90 7.16
CA ASP A 59 -4.22 -1.12 8.08
C ASP A 59 -5.37 -1.77 7.35
N ARG A 60 -6.05 -2.69 8.02
CA ARG A 60 -7.26 -3.34 7.51
C ARG A 60 -8.48 -2.78 8.21
N SER A 61 -9.54 -2.54 7.45
CA SER A 61 -10.85 -2.21 8.00
C SER A 61 -11.87 -3.23 7.52
N GLN A 62 -12.93 -3.39 8.29
CA GLN A 62 -14.00 -4.32 8.00
C GLN A 62 -15.33 -3.61 8.25
N ALA A 63 -16.19 -3.60 7.24
CA ALA A 63 -17.46 -2.87 7.30
C ALA A 63 -17.27 -1.40 7.71
N GLY A 64 -16.19 -0.78 7.26
CA GLY A 64 -15.88 0.62 7.55
C GLY A 64 -15.22 0.88 8.90
N VAL A 65 -14.96 -0.17 9.69
CA VAL A 65 -14.36 -0.03 11.01
C VAL A 65 -12.97 -0.64 11.01
N GLY A 66 -11.98 0.09 11.54
CA GLY A 66 -10.63 -0.44 11.67
C GLY A 66 -10.61 -1.67 12.57
N THR A 67 -9.90 -2.72 12.13
CA THR A 67 -9.83 -3.98 12.88
C THR A 67 -8.70 -3.99 13.91
N GLY A 68 -7.80 -3.01 13.84
CA GLY A 68 -6.59 -3.01 14.64
C GLY A 68 -5.48 -3.88 14.03
N ASP A 69 -5.77 -4.63 12.98
CA ASP A 69 -4.76 -5.42 12.30
C ASP A 69 -3.89 -4.52 11.44
N ARG A 70 -2.61 -4.49 11.77
CA ARG A 70 -1.62 -3.76 10.98
C ARG A 70 -0.57 -4.74 10.50
N SER A 71 -0.43 -4.84 9.19
CA SER A 71 0.59 -5.68 8.59
C SER A 71 1.76 -4.83 8.11
N ARG A 72 2.91 -5.47 8.00
CA ARG A 72 4.15 -4.85 7.54
C ARG A 72 4.81 -5.82 6.58
N SER A 73 5.14 -5.34 5.39
CA SER A 73 5.73 -6.17 4.36
C SER A 73 6.83 -5.43 3.63
N GLU A 74 7.80 -6.16 3.10
CA GLU A 74 8.80 -5.62 2.18
C GLU A 74 8.52 -6.19 0.80
N LEU A 75 8.33 -5.28 -0.16
CA LEU A 75 7.96 -5.65 -1.51
C LEU A 75 9.11 -5.36 -2.45
N ALA A 76 9.64 -6.41 -3.07
CA ALA A 76 10.72 -6.28 -4.03
C ALA A 76 10.19 -5.69 -5.35
N PRO A 77 11.03 -4.97 -6.10
CA PRO A 77 10.62 -4.45 -7.40
C PRO A 77 10.36 -5.61 -8.36
N GLY A 78 9.26 -5.54 -9.10
CA GLY A 78 8.92 -6.56 -10.09
C GLY A 78 8.51 -7.90 -9.54
N ALA A 79 8.32 -8.03 -8.23
CA ALA A 79 7.90 -9.28 -7.62
C ALA A 79 6.40 -9.51 -7.82
N GLU A 80 5.98 -10.77 -7.62
CA GLU A 80 4.57 -11.11 -7.63
C GLU A 80 3.83 -10.29 -6.57
N PRO A 81 2.58 -9.87 -6.84
CA PRO A 81 1.79 -9.18 -5.84
C PRO A 81 1.60 -10.02 -4.59
N GLU A 82 1.63 -9.37 -3.43
CA GLU A 82 1.40 -10.05 -2.16
C GLU A 82 -0.08 -10.05 -1.84
N ALA A 83 -0.63 -11.22 -1.54
CA ALA A 83 -2.04 -11.37 -1.21
C ALA A 83 -2.34 -10.81 0.18
N LEU A 84 -3.40 -10.02 0.28
CA LEU A 84 -3.85 -9.46 1.55
C LEU A 84 -5.10 -10.15 2.08
N GLY A 85 -6.01 -10.52 1.20
CA GLY A 85 -7.24 -11.19 1.58
C GLY A 85 -8.39 -10.82 0.67
N CYS A 86 -9.57 -11.38 0.95
CA CYS A 86 -10.75 -11.11 0.14
C CYS A 86 -11.33 -9.73 0.41
N SER A 87 -11.92 -9.11 -0.61
CA SER A 87 -12.59 -7.82 -0.47
C SER A 87 -13.87 -7.90 0.37
N ARG A 88 -14.37 -9.11 0.62
CA ARG A 88 -15.54 -9.34 1.47
C ARG A 88 -15.28 -10.49 2.41
N GLY A 89 -15.65 -10.32 3.67
CA GLY A 89 -15.63 -11.35 4.68
C GLY A 89 -17.03 -11.56 5.25
N ASP A 90 -17.14 -12.37 6.28
CA ASP A 90 -18.43 -12.67 6.91
C ASP A 90 -19.08 -11.43 7.50
N ALA A 91 -18.28 -10.49 7.99
CA ALA A 91 -18.77 -9.27 8.61
C ALA A 91 -18.98 -8.12 7.61
N GLY A 92 -18.67 -8.32 6.32
CA GLY A 92 -18.90 -7.32 5.29
C GLY A 92 -17.65 -6.99 4.49
N LYS A 93 -17.62 -5.80 3.93
CA LYS A 93 -16.55 -5.35 3.05
C LYS A 93 -15.25 -5.20 3.82
N GLN A 94 -14.15 -5.69 3.25
CA GLN A 94 -12.81 -5.54 3.79
C GLN A 94 -11.99 -4.63 2.90
N GLU A 95 -11.23 -3.73 3.50
CA GLU A 95 -10.39 -2.78 2.79
C GLU A 95 -9.05 -2.66 3.48
N TRP A 96 -8.02 -2.35 2.69
CA TRP A 96 -6.67 -2.09 3.20
C TRP A 96 -6.24 -0.71 2.73
N ARG A 97 -5.49 -0.02 3.58
CA ARG A 97 -4.93 1.27 3.23
C ARG A 97 -3.48 1.35 3.66
N VAL A 98 -2.71 2.12 2.92
CA VAL A 98 -1.31 2.37 3.23
C VAL A 98 -1.25 3.38 4.37
N VAL A 99 -0.60 2.99 5.47
CA VAL A 99 -0.35 3.89 6.59
C VAL A 99 0.97 4.59 6.39
N ARG A 100 1.97 3.84 5.92
CA ARG A 100 3.33 4.35 5.72
C ARG A 100 4.02 3.50 4.67
N ALA A 101 4.89 4.11 3.88
CA ALA A 101 5.72 3.41 2.90
C ALA A 101 7.07 4.10 2.80
N VAL A 102 8.14 3.32 2.80
CA VAL A 102 9.51 3.84 2.68
C VAL A 102 10.33 2.95 1.77
N PHE A 103 11.30 3.53 1.09
CA PHE A 103 12.30 2.73 0.38
C PHE A 103 13.30 2.16 1.38
N VAL A 104 13.69 0.90 1.18
CA VAL A 104 14.56 0.17 2.12
C VAL A 104 15.71 -0.57 1.44
N ASP A 105 16.20 -0.08 0.34
CA ASP A 105 17.34 -0.69 -0.36
C ASP A 105 18.73 -0.11 -0.02
#